data_0df37d12d60660555010ac3096502237
#
_entry.id   0df37d12d60660555010ac3096502237
#
_cell.length_a   1.000
_cell.length_b   1.000
_cell.length_c   1.000
_cell.angle_alpha   90.00
_cell.angle_beta   90.00
_cell.angle_gamma   90.00
#
_symmetry.space_group_name_H-M   'P 1'
#
loop_
_entity.id
_entity.type
_entity.pdbx_description
1 polymer ?
#
loop_
_entity_poly.entity_id
_entity_poly.type
_entity_poly.pdbx_seq_one_letter_code
_entity_poly.pdbx_strand_id
1 'polypeptide(L)'
;MKSVEIERSGVLADSEKAYFGGAYSFWERIKMSGVGSSKIVYLNGIAAFDAMNDGIENEMNFVSFEIMKNGLILRLNRTQKLACVGVKITEIEKIKLTAYRIVVPDPGLNRKLTKIIHRGVLEITEYNGEVCSFSIFTQNFESLLKYFTKKEFSDKFEYSVSDAAPEKDFKFLLDLLERWP
;
A
#
# COMPACT_ATOMS: atom_id res chain seq x y z
N MET A 1 -2.18 -14.03 2.47
CA MET A 1 -1.50 -13.32 3.62
C MET A 1 -2.01 -13.80 4.96
N LYS A 2 -1.14 -13.92 5.96
CA LYS A 2 -1.46 -14.42 7.32
C LYS A 2 -1.84 -13.26 8.23
N SER A 3 -2.93 -13.39 9.03
CA SER A 3 -3.21 -12.47 10.14
C SER A 3 -2.09 -12.54 11.18
N VAL A 4 -1.70 -11.38 11.69
CA VAL A 4 -0.56 -11.22 12.60
C VAL A 4 -1.05 -10.68 13.93
N GLU A 5 -0.59 -11.29 15.02
CA GLU A 5 -0.92 -10.87 16.36
C GLU A 5 -0.15 -9.61 16.75
N ILE A 6 -0.87 -8.64 17.28
CA ILE A 6 -0.34 -7.39 17.80
C ILE A 6 -0.71 -7.25 19.27
N GLU A 7 0.26 -6.81 20.06
CA GLU A 7 0.05 -6.43 21.43
C GLU A 7 -0.84 -5.17 21.54
N ARG A 8 -1.38 -4.91 22.72
CA ARG A 8 -2.18 -3.70 23.00
C ARG A 8 -1.44 -2.38 22.71
N SER A 9 -0.12 -2.43 22.77
CA SER A 9 0.77 -1.31 22.42
C SER A 9 0.84 -1.02 20.91
N GLY A 10 0.25 -1.88 20.04
CA GLY A 10 0.40 -1.84 18.59
C GLY A 10 1.72 -2.46 18.09
N VAL A 11 2.53 -3.02 18.97
CA VAL A 11 3.78 -3.70 18.62
C VAL A 11 3.47 -5.15 18.20
N LEU A 12 4.22 -5.68 17.25
CA LEU A 12 4.14 -7.10 16.88
C LEU A 12 4.55 -7.98 18.06
N ALA A 13 3.82 -9.05 18.30
CA ALA A 13 4.21 -10.08 19.26
C ALA A 13 5.60 -10.65 18.89
N ASP A 14 6.39 -11.04 19.89
CA ASP A 14 7.76 -11.50 19.63
C ASP A 14 7.81 -12.79 18.82
N SER A 15 6.81 -13.66 18.96
CA SER A 15 6.62 -14.84 18.10
C SER A 15 6.43 -14.47 16.63
N GLU A 16 5.64 -13.43 16.36
CA GLU A 16 5.42 -12.94 14.99
C GLU A 16 6.68 -12.27 14.43
N LYS A 17 7.39 -11.47 15.23
CA LYS A 17 8.69 -10.92 14.80
C LYS A 17 9.66 -12.03 14.42
N ALA A 18 9.75 -13.09 15.24
CA ALA A 18 10.61 -14.23 14.96
C ALA A 18 10.18 -14.96 13.66
N TYR A 19 8.88 -15.14 13.43
CA TYR A 19 8.34 -15.77 12.23
C TYR A 19 8.76 -15.05 10.94
N PHE A 20 8.82 -13.70 10.96
CA PHE A 20 9.26 -12.87 9.85
C PHE A 20 10.77 -12.54 9.88
N GLY A 21 11.58 -13.33 10.60
CA GLY A 21 13.04 -13.20 10.64
C GLY A 21 13.58 -12.09 11.54
N GLY A 22 12.73 -11.49 12.33
CA GLY A 22 13.08 -10.40 13.25
C GLY A 22 13.04 -9.01 12.59
N ALA A 23 13.00 -7.99 13.44
CA ALA A 23 13.09 -6.62 13.01
C ALA A 23 14.54 -6.22 12.71
N TYR A 24 14.72 -5.25 11.86
CA TYR A 24 16.03 -4.64 11.65
C TYR A 24 16.47 -3.85 12.87
N SER A 25 17.76 -3.88 13.19
CA SER A 25 18.37 -3.04 14.21
C SER A 25 18.29 -1.56 13.85
N PHE A 26 18.49 -0.67 14.81
CA PHE A 26 18.48 0.77 14.57
C PHE A 26 19.43 1.20 13.44
N TRP A 27 20.66 0.70 13.43
CA TRP A 27 21.66 1.02 12.41
C TRP A 27 21.31 0.48 11.02
N GLU A 28 20.77 -0.74 10.96
CA GLU A 28 20.27 -1.31 9.70
C GLU A 28 19.13 -0.46 9.12
N ARG A 29 18.18 0.00 9.98
CA ARG A 29 17.09 0.89 9.55
C ARG A 29 17.58 2.22 9.00
N ILE A 30 18.60 2.81 9.60
CA ILE A 30 19.22 4.03 9.06
C ILE A 30 19.85 3.77 7.68
N LYS A 31 20.63 2.70 7.53
CA LYS A 31 21.25 2.33 6.25
C LYS A 31 20.21 2.06 5.15
N MET A 32 19.06 1.53 5.50
CA MET A 32 17.95 1.25 4.58
C MET A 32 17.07 2.49 4.30
N SER A 33 17.38 3.65 4.87
CA SER A 33 16.50 4.83 4.80
C SER A 33 15.09 4.58 5.34
N GLY A 34 15.01 3.76 6.40
CA GLY A 34 13.78 3.33 7.04
C GLY A 34 13.22 2.00 6.53
N VAL A 35 12.36 1.38 7.33
CA VAL A 35 11.69 0.10 7.03
C VAL A 35 10.19 0.26 6.83
N GLY A 36 9.63 1.40 7.19
CA GLY A 36 8.21 1.73 7.02
C GLY A 36 7.95 2.48 5.73
N SER A 37 6.78 2.26 5.15
CA SER A 37 6.29 3.03 4.00
C SER A 37 5.47 4.25 4.42
N SER A 38 5.22 5.16 3.49
CA SER A 38 4.10 6.10 3.57
C SER A 38 2.75 5.35 3.55
N LYS A 39 1.70 6.03 4.04
CA LYS A 39 0.34 5.48 4.00
C LYS A 39 -0.20 5.47 2.56
N ILE A 40 -0.83 4.36 2.20
CA ILE A 40 -1.53 4.17 0.92
C ILE A 40 -2.94 3.68 1.19
N VAL A 41 -3.82 3.73 0.20
CA VAL A 41 -5.22 3.31 0.35
C VAL A 41 -5.36 1.85 -0.02
N TYR A 42 -5.89 1.04 0.89
CA TYR A 42 -6.26 -0.35 0.61
C TYR A 42 -7.50 -0.40 -0.28
N LEU A 43 -7.47 -1.23 -1.30
CA LEU A 43 -8.61 -1.47 -2.19
C LEU A 43 -9.30 -2.79 -1.89
N ASN A 44 -8.59 -3.91 -1.99
CA ASN A 44 -9.16 -5.25 -1.80
C ASN A 44 -8.11 -6.35 -1.69
N GLY A 45 -8.55 -7.59 -1.43
CA GLY A 45 -7.78 -8.82 -1.56
C GLY A 45 -7.14 -9.30 -0.25
N ILE A 46 -7.45 -8.69 0.91
CA ILE A 46 -6.99 -9.15 2.22
C ILE A 46 -8.21 -9.38 3.11
N ALA A 47 -8.60 -10.64 3.30
CA ALA A 47 -9.81 -11.00 4.04
C ALA A 47 -9.94 -10.33 5.42
N ALA A 48 -8.83 -10.21 6.17
CA ALA A 48 -8.81 -9.55 7.47
C ALA A 48 -9.10 -8.03 7.38
N PHE A 49 -8.75 -7.38 6.28
CA PHE A 49 -9.03 -5.97 6.03
C PHE A 49 -10.43 -5.78 5.46
N ASP A 50 -10.87 -6.70 4.57
CA ASP A 50 -12.22 -6.68 4.00
C ASP A 50 -13.28 -6.84 5.08
N ALA A 51 -13.06 -7.72 6.06
CA ALA A 51 -13.94 -7.89 7.22
C ALA A 51 -14.06 -6.63 8.11
N MET A 52 -13.11 -5.71 8.03
CA MET A 52 -13.19 -4.43 8.73
C MET A 52 -14.00 -3.38 7.97
N ASN A 53 -14.28 -3.62 6.68
CA ASN A 53 -15.03 -2.71 5.82
C ASN A 53 -16.55 -2.87 5.94
N ASP A 54 -17.03 -3.91 6.61
CA ASP A 54 -18.45 -4.20 6.73
C ASP A 54 -19.20 -3.04 7.40
N GLY A 55 -19.99 -2.33 6.60
CA GLY A 55 -21.01 -1.40 7.03
C GLY A 55 -20.68 0.09 6.99
N ILE A 56 -19.51 0.53 6.54
CA ILE A 56 -19.22 1.96 6.38
C ILE A 56 -18.81 2.23 4.93
N GLU A 57 -19.77 2.55 4.11
CA GLU A 57 -19.55 3.10 2.77
C GLU A 57 -18.80 4.44 2.90
N ASN A 58 -17.68 4.61 2.19
CA ASN A 58 -16.93 5.86 2.00
C ASN A 58 -15.79 6.20 2.98
N GLU A 59 -15.30 5.31 3.82
CA GLU A 59 -14.05 5.56 4.54
C GLU A 59 -12.83 5.00 3.80
N MET A 60 -11.80 5.84 3.62
CA MET A 60 -10.51 5.39 3.09
C MET A 60 -9.75 4.57 4.12
N ASN A 61 -9.45 3.32 3.78
CA ASN A 61 -8.64 2.44 4.61
C ASN A 61 -7.16 2.65 4.30
N PHE A 62 -6.46 3.37 5.19
CA PHE A 62 -5.04 3.61 5.03
C PHE A 62 -4.22 2.45 5.59
N VAL A 63 -3.32 1.96 4.76
CA VAL A 63 -2.35 0.90 5.10
C VAL A 63 -0.94 1.45 5.04
N SER A 64 -0.09 1.01 5.94
CA SER A 64 1.36 1.18 5.87
C SER A 64 2.05 -0.16 5.80
N PHE A 65 3.20 -0.20 5.12
CA PHE A 65 4.06 -1.37 5.06
C PHE A 65 5.23 -1.22 6.02
N GLU A 66 5.68 -2.33 6.56
CA GLU A 66 6.91 -2.44 7.35
C GLU A 66 7.71 -3.66 6.89
N ILE A 67 8.97 -3.43 6.45
CA ILE A 67 9.85 -4.53 6.05
C ILE A 67 10.45 -5.18 7.30
N MET A 68 10.33 -6.49 7.37
CA MET A 68 11.05 -7.38 8.27
C MET A 68 12.15 -8.10 7.50
N LYS A 69 13.11 -8.77 8.19
CA LYS A 69 14.23 -9.45 7.52
C LYS A 69 13.78 -10.49 6.49
N ASN A 70 12.68 -11.20 6.76
CA ASN A 70 12.15 -12.24 5.88
C ASN A 70 10.67 -12.01 5.52
N GLY A 71 10.13 -10.80 5.70
CA GLY A 71 8.71 -10.56 5.48
C GLY A 71 8.34 -9.10 5.29
N LEU A 72 7.10 -8.92 4.88
CA LEU A 72 6.42 -7.65 4.76
C LEU A 72 5.20 -7.67 5.66
N ILE A 73 5.09 -6.69 6.54
CA ILE A 73 3.94 -6.49 7.42
C ILE A 73 3.11 -5.35 6.88
N LEU A 74 1.81 -5.54 6.81
CA LEU A 74 0.83 -4.55 6.41
C LEU A 74 -0.03 -4.21 7.61
N ARG A 75 -0.15 -2.92 7.90
CA ARG A 75 -0.93 -2.41 9.02
C ARG A 75 -2.06 -1.54 8.51
N LEU A 76 -3.29 -1.98 8.71
CA LEU A 76 -4.48 -1.17 8.53
C LEU A 76 -4.80 -0.51 9.86
N ASN A 77 -4.77 0.82 9.87
CA ASN A 77 -5.14 1.61 11.04
C ASN A 77 -6.44 2.37 10.74
N ARG A 78 -7.50 1.95 11.40
CA ARG A 78 -8.82 2.59 11.34
C ARG A 78 -9.20 3.07 12.74
N THR A 79 -10.02 4.10 12.85
CA THR A 79 -10.49 4.67 14.11
C THR A 79 -10.86 3.56 15.11
N GLN A 80 -10.05 3.34 16.15
CA GLN A 80 -10.19 2.33 17.20
C GLN A 80 -9.99 0.85 16.83
N LYS A 81 -9.68 0.52 15.56
CA LYS A 81 -9.38 -0.85 15.13
C LYS A 81 -8.06 -0.89 14.40
N LEU A 82 -7.21 -1.81 14.77
CA LEU A 82 -5.94 -2.09 14.13
C LEU A 82 -5.96 -3.52 13.63
N ALA A 83 -5.80 -3.72 12.33
CA ALA A 83 -5.56 -5.04 11.76
C ALA A 83 -4.15 -5.10 11.19
N CYS A 84 -3.52 -6.25 11.35
CA CYS A 84 -2.18 -6.49 10.90
C CYS A 84 -2.13 -7.83 10.16
N VAL A 85 -1.55 -7.82 8.97
CA VAL A 85 -1.27 -9.04 8.22
C VAL A 85 0.18 -9.06 7.81
N GLY A 86 0.72 -10.24 7.60
CA GLY A 86 2.09 -10.42 7.14
C GLY A 86 2.18 -11.45 6.04
N VAL A 87 3.21 -11.29 5.20
CA VAL A 87 3.59 -12.24 4.17
C VAL A 87 5.11 -12.40 4.17
N LYS A 88 5.60 -13.63 4.07
CA LYS A 88 7.04 -13.84 3.89
C LYS A 88 7.47 -13.41 2.49
N ILE A 89 8.67 -12.85 2.37
CA ILE A 89 9.21 -12.45 1.06
C ILE A 89 9.24 -13.64 0.10
N THR A 90 9.50 -14.85 0.62
CA THR A 90 9.48 -16.09 -0.17
C THR A 90 8.10 -16.51 -0.65
N GLU A 91 7.02 -16.03 -0.05
CA GLU A 91 5.63 -16.29 -0.44
C GLU A 91 5.13 -15.29 -1.49
N ILE A 92 5.81 -14.15 -1.64
CA ILE A 92 5.49 -13.16 -2.66
C ILE A 92 6.05 -13.64 -4.00
N GLU A 93 5.18 -13.78 -4.99
CA GLU A 93 5.54 -14.03 -6.37
C GLU A 93 5.98 -12.74 -7.06
N LYS A 94 5.16 -11.69 -6.91
CA LYS A 94 5.31 -10.45 -7.65
C LYS A 94 4.75 -9.24 -6.91
N ILE A 95 5.43 -8.12 -7.05
CA ILE A 95 4.96 -6.79 -6.63
C ILE A 95 4.93 -5.91 -7.87
N LYS A 96 3.74 -5.49 -8.31
CA LYS A 96 3.58 -4.67 -9.50
C LYS A 96 3.07 -3.29 -9.14
N LEU A 97 3.80 -2.26 -9.53
CA LEU A 97 3.39 -0.87 -9.41
C LEU A 97 3.09 -0.31 -10.80
N THR A 98 1.81 -0.01 -11.05
CA THR A 98 1.38 0.63 -12.29
C THR A 98 1.05 2.09 -12.03
N ALA A 99 1.77 3.00 -12.70
CA ALA A 99 1.49 4.43 -12.65
C ALA A 99 0.48 4.83 -13.74
N TYR A 100 -0.45 5.70 -13.39
CA TYR A 100 -1.43 6.28 -14.30
C TYR A 100 -1.25 7.80 -14.35
N ARG A 101 -1.28 8.34 -15.56
CA ARG A 101 -1.29 9.78 -15.81
C ARG A 101 -2.72 10.23 -16.04
N ILE A 102 -3.25 11.02 -15.12
CA ILE A 102 -4.61 11.54 -15.18
C ILE A 102 -4.55 13.04 -15.43
N VAL A 103 -5.24 13.49 -16.47
CA VAL A 103 -5.41 14.90 -16.79
C VAL A 103 -6.76 15.34 -16.24
N VAL A 104 -6.75 16.19 -15.22
CA VAL A 104 -7.98 16.75 -14.63
C VAL A 104 -8.08 18.24 -14.90
N PRO A 105 -9.29 18.78 -15.10
CA PRO A 105 -9.49 20.22 -15.13
C PRO A 105 -9.03 20.85 -13.81
N ASP A 106 -8.29 21.94 -13.83
CA ASP A 106 -7.95 22.69 -12.63
C ASP A 106 -9.11 23.61 -12.25
N PRO A 107 -9.81 23.38 -11.15
CA PRO A 107 -10.95 24.20 -10.76
C PRO A 107 -10.57 25.60 -10.29
N GLY A 108 -9.28 25.83 -9.95
CA GLY A 108 -8.78 27.12 -9.44
C GLY A 108 -8.27 28.10 -10.50
N LEU A 109 -7.99 27.63 -11.69
CA LEU A 109 -7.45 28.44 -12.77
C LEU A 109 -8.30 28.22 -14.03
N ASN A 110 -8.99 29.28 -14.48
CA ASN A 110 -9.74 29.34 -15.72
C ASN A 110 -9.82 28.02 -16.51
N ARG A 111 -10.98 27.42 -16.71
CA ARG A 111 -11.33 26.07 -17.24
C ARG A 111 -10.48 25.47 -18.39
N LYS A 112 -9.43 26.18 -18.84
CA LYS A 112 -8.51 25.74 -19.91
C LYS A 112 -7.19 25.14 -19.42
N LEU A 113 -6.88 25.23 -18.11
CA LEU A 113 -5.66 24.66 -17.56
C LEU A 113 -5.96 23.27 -16.97
N THR A 114 -5.24 22.29 -17.45
CA THR A 114 -5.34 20.91 -16.97
C THR A 114 -4.17 20.61 -16.02
N LYS A 115 -4.48 20.05 -14.87
CA LYS A 115 -3.48 19.55 -13.92
C LYS A 115 -3.25 18.07 -14.19
N ILE A 116 -1.98 17.69 -14.30
CA ILE A 116 -1.60 16.28 -14.39
C ILE A 116 -1.46 15.73 -12.99
N ILE A 117 -2.25 14.71 -12.68
CA ILE A 117 -2.16 13.97 -11.43
C ILE A 117 -1.58 12.59 -11.75
N HIS A 118 -0.51 12.24 -11.06
CA HIS A 118 0.02 10.89 -11.11
C HIS A 118 -0.68 10.05 -10.03
N ARG A 119 -1.25 8.95 -10.43
CA ARG A 119 -1.86 7.96 -9.56
C ARG A 119 -1.22 6.61 -9.84
N GLY A 120 -1.37 5.68 -8.95
CA GLY A 120 -0.86 4.34 -9.16
C GLY A 120 -1.69 3.30 -8.45
N VAL A 121 -1.60 2.08 -8.95
CA VAL A 121 -2.07 0.87 -8.28
C VAL A 121 -0.88 -0.02 -7.99
N LEU A 122 -0.75 -0.42 -6.74
CA LEU A 122 0.20 -1.42 -6.28
C LEU A 122 -0.55 -2.73 -6.10
N GLU A 123 -0.06 -3.77 -6.72
CA GLU A 123 -0.57 -5.14 -6.59
C GLU A 123 0.53 -6.01 -6.00
N ILE A 124 0.20 -6.81 -5.00
CA ILE A 124 1.07 -7.85 -4.45
C ILE A 124 0.40 -9.19 -4.70
N THR A 125 1.08 -10.04 -5.45
CA THR A 125 0.65 -11.39 -5.79
C THR A 125 1.45 -12.40 -5.00
N GLU A 126 0.77 -13.36 -4.35
CA GLU A 126 1.39 -14.50 -3.69
C GLU A 126 1.43 -15.71 -4.61
N TYR A 127 2.36 -16.64 -4.36
CA TYR A 127 2.46 -17.90 -5.15
C TYR A 127 1.22 -18.78 -5.11
N ASN A 128 0.33 -18.59 -4.15
CA ASN A 128 -0.97 -19.26 -4.10
C ASN A 128 -2.02 -18.63 -5.04
N GLY A 129 -1.65 -17.56 -5.76
CA GLY A 129 -2.51 -16.82 -6.67
C GLY A 129 -3.37 -15.73 -6.02
N GLU A 130 -3.28 -15.53 -4.71
CA GLU A 130 -3.96 -14.42 -4.04
C GLU A 130 -3.32 -13.08 -4.43
N VAL A 131 -4.17 -12.09 -4.71
CA VAL A 131 -3.74 -10.74 -5.11
C VAL A 131 -4.39 -9.73 -4.19
N CYS A 132 -3.60 -8.82 -3.63
CA CYS A 132 -4.12 -7.66 -2.93
C CYS A 132 -3.70 -6.36 -3.63
N SER A 133 -4.57 -5.36 -3.59
CA SER A 133 -4.44 -4.13 -4.35
C SER A 133 -4.54 -2.89 -3.47
N PHE A 134 -3.77 -1.86 -3.83
CA PHE A 134 -3.68 -0.60 -3.11
C PHE A 134 -3.65 0.57 -4.10
N SER A 135 -4.36 1.65 -3.78
CA SER A 135 -4.27 2.91 -4.54
C SER A 135 -3.22 3.84 -3.93
N ILE A 136 -2.43 4.46 -4.79
CA ILE A 136 -1.31 5.31 -4.42
C ILE A 136 -1.53 6.71 -4.93
N PHE A 137 -1.39 7.69 -4.04
CA PHE A 137 -1.42 9.11 -4.40
C PHE A 137 -0.06 9.60 -4.89
N THR A 138 -0.06 10.60 -5.74
CA THR A 138 1.13 11.22 -6.35
C THR A 138 2.26 11.49 -5.35
N GLN A 139 1.91 12.06 -4.19
CA GLN A 139 2.88 12.41 -3.15
C GLN A 139 3.61 11.22 -2.53
N ASN A 140 3.04 10.02 -2.64
CA ASN A 140 3.59 8.79 -2.04
C ASN A 140 4.32 7.92 -3.08
N PHE A 141 4.21 8.27 -4.36
CA PHE A 141 4.66 7.43 -5.46
C PHE A 141 6.18 7.20 -5.44
N GLU A 142 6.97 8.28 -5.36
CA GLU A 142 8.43 8.17 -5.35
C GLU A 142 8.96 7.43 -4.11
N SER A 143 8.32 7.65 -2.94
CA SER A 143 8.73 6.97 -1.72
C SER A 143 8.46 5.47 -1.78
N LEU A 144 7.35 5.05 -2.38
CA LEU A 144 7.01 3.64 -2.59
C LEU A 144 7.89 2.99 -3.66
N LEU A 145 8.20 3.71 -4.75
CA LEU A 145 9.14 3.23 -5.74
C LEU A 145 10.50 2.92 -5.09
N LYS A 146 11.05 3.87 -4.33
CA LYS A 146 12.29 3.65 -3.56
C LYS A 146 12.17 2.53 -2.53
N TYR A 147 10.97 2.34 -1.96
CA TYR A 147 10.73 1.30 -0.97
C TYR A 147 10.82 -0.10 -1.59
N PHE A 148 10.18 -0.34 -2.73
CA PHE A 148 10.15 -1.65 -3.38
C PHE A 148 11.34 -1.93 -4.31
N THR A 149 12.17 -0.93 -4.62
CA THR A 149 13.46 -1.15 -5.30
C THR A 149 14.59 -1.59 -4.36
N LYS A 150 14.31 -1.73 -3.05
CA LYS A 150 15.27 -2.29 -2.10
C LYS A 150 15.58 -3.75 -2.44
N LYS A 151 16.79 -4.18 -2.05
CA LYS A 151 17.33 -5.51 -2.34
C LYS A 151 16.37 -6.65 -2.02
N GLU A 152 15.59 -6.51 -0.96
CA GLU A 152 14.63 -7.51 -0.47
C GLU A 152 13.53 -7.83 -1.47
N PHE A 153 13.21 -6.89 -2.35
CA PHE A 153 12.09 -7.00 -3.30
C PHE A 153 12.50 -6.81 -4.77
N SER A 154 13.76 -6.44 -5.04
CA SER A 154 14.18 -6.00 -6.38
C SER A 154 13.97 -7.01 -7.49
N ASP A 155 14.05 -8.31 -7.18
CA ASP A 155 13.82 -9.42 -8.10
C ASP A 155 12.34 -9.74 -8.35
N LYS A 156 11.45 -9.19 -7.52
CA LYS A 156 10.00 -9.40 -7.57
C LYS A 156 9.23 -8.15 -7.98
N PHE A 157 9.92 -7.01 -8.03
CA PHE A 157 9.29 -5.72 -8.26
C PHE A 157 9.26 -5.36 -9.74
N GLU A 158 8.06 -5.06 -10.24
CA GLU A 158 7.84 -4.55 -11.58
C GLU A 158 7.20 -3.17 -11.54
N TYR A 159 7.70 -2.28 -12.38
CA TYR A 159 7.16 -0.95 -12.57
C TYR A 159 6.70 -0.75 -14.00
N SER A 160 5.50 -0.22 -14.17
CA SER A 160 4.96 0.12 -15.48
C SER A 160 4.23 1.46 -15.44
N VAL A 161 4.15 2.11 -16.59
CA VAL A 161 3.36 3.33 -16.79
C VAL A 161 2.26 3.00 -17.79
N SER A 162 1.03 3.39 -17.47
CA SER A 162 -0.13 3.23 -18.34
C SER A 162 -0.81 4.57 -18.57
N ASP A 163 -1.16 4.86 -19.81
CA ASP A 163 -1.91 6.06 -20.18
C ASP A 163 -3.42 5.93 -19.92
N ALA A 164 -3.88 4.70 -19.64
CA ALA A 164 -5.28 4.40 -19.33
C ALA A 164 -5.41 3.97 -17.87
N ALA A 165 -6.09 4.79 -17.04
CA ALA A 165 -6.48 4.38 -15.70
C ALA A 165 -7.63 3.35 -15.77
N PRO A 166 -7.64 2.32 -14.89
CA PRO A 166 -8.76 1.39 -14.80
C PRO A 166 -10.06 2.14 -14.45
N GLU A 167 -11.14 1.86 -15.18
CA GLU A 167 -12.43 2.56 -15.01
C GLU A 167 -12.97 2.52 -13.57
N LYS A 168 -12.78 1.39 -12.88
CA LYS A 168 -13.23 1.22 -11.49
C LYS A 168 -12.54 2.15 -10.50
N ASP A 169 -11.23 2.36 -10.66
CA ASP A 169 -10.44 3.22 -9.78
C ASP A 169 -10.72 4.69 -10.08
N PHE A 170 -11.09 4.99 -11.31
CA PHE A 170 -11.39 6.35 -11.75
C PHE A 170 -12.71 6.87 -11.18
N LYS A 171 -13.76 6.03 -11.12
CA LYS A 171 -15.06 6.43 -10.57
C LYS A 171 -14.97 6.77 -9.09
N PHE A 172 -14.32 5.94 -8.29
CA PHE A 172 -14.08 6.19 -6.86
C PHE A 172 -13.30 7.50 -6.63
N LEU A 173 -12.33 7.79 -7.51
CA LEU A 173 -11.50 8.99 -7.41
C LEU A 173 -12.23 10.25 -7.86
N LEU A 174 -13.10 10.16 -8.86
CA LEU A 174 -13.97 11.27 -9.28
C LEU A 174 -14.96 11.60 -8.17
N ASP A 175 -15.63 10.61 -7.58
CA ASP A 175 -16.55 10.78 -6.46
C ASP A 175 -15.87 11.44 -5.25
N LEU A 176 -14.58 11.17 -5.03
CA LEU A 176 -13.78 11.79 -3.98
C LEU A 176 -13.40 13.25 -4.30
N LEU A 177 -13.09 13.56 -5.55
CA LEU A 177 -12.77 14.92 -6.00
C LEU A 177 -13.99 15.82 -6.04
N GLU A 178 -15.18 15.26 -6.32
CA GLU A 178 -16.45 16.01 -6.30
C GLU A 178 -16.93 16.34 -4.88
N ARG A 179 -16.51 15.55 -3.88
CA ARG A 179 -16.92 15.74 -2.47
C ARG A 179 -15.94 16.61 -1.67
N TRP A 180 -14.77 16.95 -2.20
CA TRP A 180 -13.79 17.79 -1.53
C TRP A 180 -13.81 19.18 -2.19
N PRO A 181 -14.30 20.21 -1.47
CA PRO A 181 -14.32 21.59 -1.96
C PRO A 181 -12.91 22.16 -2.13
#